data_3ce14181fbafdef19ee5b38ce369c6cd
#
_entry.id   3ce14181fbafdef19ee5b38ce369c6cd
#
_cell.length_a   1.000
_cell.length_b   1.000
_cell.length_c   1.000
_cell.angle_alpha   90.00
_cell.angle_beta   90.00
_cell.angle_gamma   90.00
#
_symmetry.space_group_name_H-M   'P 1'
#
loop_
_entity.id
_entity.type
_entity.pdbx_description
1 polymer ?
#
loop_
_entity_poly.entity_id
_entity_poly.type
_entity_poly.pdbx_seq_one_letter_code
_entity_poly.pdbx_strand_id
1 'polypeptide(L)'
;MAEVVPGSKVTYAPGASPDTRNYRVNCDKIRDRLPGFRPQWTLRRGIEQIHAAYKANNLTADDFMSSRFVRLKHVRELMDSGRLDGSLRWRQAA
;
A
#
# COMPACT_ATOMS: atom_id res chain seq x y z
N MET A 1 -11.00 3.82 9.12
CA MET A 1 -10.82 2.35 8.99
C MET A 1 -11.70 1.60 9.99
N ALA A 2 -11.49 1.76 11.31
CA ALA A 2 -12.25 1.02 12.33
C ALA A 2 -13.77 1.18 12.24
N GLU A 3 -14.26 2.32 11.80
CA GLU A 3 -15.71 2.57 11.59
C GLU A 3 -16.29 1.83 10.38
N VAL A 4 -15.45 1.48 9.40
CA VAL A 4 -15.89 0.88 8.12
C VAL A 4 -15.67 -0.64 8.12
N VAL A 5 -14.64 -1.09 8.84
CA VAL A 5 -14.27 -2.52 8.90
C VAL A 5 -14.57 -3.04 10.30
N PRO A 6 -15.66 -3.80 10.49
CA PRO A 6 -16.02 -4.34 11.79
C PRO A 6 -14.92 -5.19 12.41
N GLY A 7 -14.69 -5.03 13.71
CA GLY A 7 -13.70 -5.79 14.46
C GLY A 7 -12.24 -5.36 14.28
N SER A 8 -11.97 -4.36 13.43
CA SER A 8 -10.61 -3.83 13.29
C SER A 8 -10.21 -2.98 14.50
N LYS A 9 -8.94 -3.09 14.92
CA LYS A 9 -8.37 -2.30 16.01
C LYS A 9 -7.19 -1.49 15.47
N VAL A 10 -7.10 -0.23 15.90
CA VAL A 10 -5.92 0.60 15.63
C VAL A 10 -4.90 0.32 16.71
N THR A 11 -3.70 -0.07 16.31
CA THR A 11 -2.55 -0.27 17.21
C THR A 11 -1.38 0.59 16.74
N TYR A 12 -0.51 0.94 17.68
CA TYR A 12 0.68 1.75 17.40
C TYR A 12 1.93 0.90 17.62
N ALA A 13 2.88 0.98 16.68
CA ALA A 13 4.14 0.28 16.84
C ALA A 13 4.95 0.87 18.02
N PRO A 14 5.59 0.05 18.85
CA PRO A 14 6.50 0.53 19.90
C PRO A 14 7.61 1.40 19.29
N GLY A 15 7.90 2.54 19.91
CA GLY A 15 8.95 3.45 19.46
C GLY A 15 8.62 4.28 18.21
N ALA A 16 7.41 4.18 17.68
CA ALA A 16 6.96 5.07 16.64
C ALA A 16 6.84 6.50 17.20
N SER A 17 7.66 7.41 16.71
CA SER A 17 7.52 8.84 16.97
C SER A 17 6.39 9.39 16.10
N PRO A 18 5.53 10.28 16.61
CA PRO A 18 4.55 10.94 15.76
C PRO A 18 5.27 11.74 14.68
N ASP A 19 4.88 11.54 13.43
CA ASP A 19 5.36 12.39 12.35
C ASP A 19 4.84 13.81 12.59
N THR A 20 5.72 14.70 12.95
CA THR A 20 5.39 16.10 13.25
C THR A 20 5.12 16.93 11.99
N ARG A 21 5.39 16.36 10.81
CA ARG A 21 5.13 17.03 9.54
C ARG A 21 3.64 17.11 9.26
N ASN A 22 3.14 18.32 9.11
CA ASN A 22 1.75 18.58 8.78
C ASN A 22 1.66 19.13 7.35
N TYR A 23 0.91 18.47 6.49
CA TYR A 23 0.67 18.92 5.13
C TYR A 23 -0.79 19.38 5.01
N ARG A 24 -0.97 20.66 4.71
CA ARG A 24 -2.25 21.17 4.23
C ARG A 24 -2.16 21.36 2.72
N VAL A 25 -2.86 20.52 1.99
CA VAL A 25 -2.83 20.50 0.52
C VAL A 25 -4.08 21.18 -0.01
N ASN A 26 -3.91 22.11 -0.96
CA ASN A 26 -5.00 22.69 -1.73
C ASN A 26 -4.99 22.07 -3.13
N CYS A 27 -6.12 21.49 -3.53
CA CYS A 27 -6.31 20.85 -4.83
C CYS A 27 -7.13 21.71 -5.81
N ASP A 28 -7.33 22.99 -5.55
CA ASP A 28 -8.14 23.88 -6.38
C ASP A 28 -7.57 24.01 -7.79
N LYS A 29 -6.24 24.07 -7.92
CA LYS A 29 -5.58 24.20 -9.23
C LYS A 29 -5.97 23.10 -10.20
N ILE A 30 -6.06 21.84 -9.78
CA ILE A 30 -6.46 20.75 -10.67
C ILE A 30 -7.93 20.86 -11.07
N ARG A 31 -8.78 21.24 -10.13
CA ARG A 31 -10.20 21.47 -10.39
C ARG A 31 -10.42 22.58 -11.42
N ASP A 32 -9.67 23.69 -11.30
CA ASP A 32 -9.84 24.89 -12.11
C ASP A 32 -9.21 24.70 -13.51
N ARG A 33 -8.11 23.97 -13.61
CA ARG A 33 -7.37 23.78 -14.87
C ARG A 33 -7.83 22.56 -15.67
N LEU A 34 -8.48 21.61 -15.03
CA LEU A 34 -8.99 20.39 -15.65
C LEU A 34 -10.49 20.22 -15.33
N PRO A 35 -11.37 21.01 -15.95
CA PRO A 35 -12.80 21.01 -15.60
C PRO A 35 -13.51 19.68 -15.82
N GLY A 36 -12.95 18.80 -16.67
CA GLY A 36 -13.41 17.42 -16.84
C GLY A 36 -12.97 16.45 -15.74
N PHE A 37 -11.99 16.82 -14.91
CA PHE A 37 -11.52 15.98 -13.82
C PHE A 37 -12.44 16.12 -12.60
N ARG A 38 -13.16 15.07 -12.31
CA ARG A 38 -14.04 15.00 -11.14
C ARG A 38 -13.68 13.75 -10.32
N PRO A 39 -13.15 13.90 -9.10
CA PRO A 39 -12.92 12.76 -8.21
C PRO A 39 -14.22 12.00 -7.94
N GLN A 40 -14.21 10.69 -8.23
CA GLN A 40 -15.39 9.82 -8.06
C GLN A 40 -15.32 9.04 -6.74
N TRP A 41 -14.16 9.03 -6.09
CA TRP A 41 -13.90 8.20 -4.94
C TRP A 41 -13.83 9.02 -3.65
N THR A 42 -14.54 8.56 -2.64
CA THR A 42 -14.37 9.01 -1.26
C THR A 42 -13.48 8.03 -0.50
N LEU A 43 -12.88 8.48 0.61
CA LEU A 43 -12.09 7.62 1.47
C LEU A 43 -12.89 6.39 1.94
N ARG A 44 -14.14 6.59 2.36
CA ARG A 44 -15.03 5.49 2.79
C ARG A 44 -15.22 4.47 1.69
N ARG A 45 -15.60 4.91 0.50
CA ARG A 45 -15.82 4.02 -0.66
C ARG A 45 -14.53 3.26 -1.04
N GLY A 46 -13.37 3.91 -0.96
CA GLY A 46 -12.08 3.25 -1.19
C GLY A 46 -11.79 2.14 -0.16
N ILE A 47 -12.07 2.40 1.12
CA ILE A 47 -11.89 1.41 2.20
C ILE A 47 -12.84 0.21 2.00
N GLU A 48 -14.10 0.47 1.67
CA GLU A 48 -15.09 -0.59 1.42
C GLU A 48 -14.68 -1.48 0.25
N GLN A 49 -14.20 -0.89 -0.85
CA GLN A 49 -13.73 -1.63 -2.01
C GLN A 49 -12.51 -2.51 -1.68
N ILE A 50 -11.50 -1.94 -1.00
CA ILE A 50 -10.30 -2.68 -0.61
C ILE A 50 -10.67 -3.83 0.34
N HIS A 51 -11.53 -3.58 1.31
CA HIS A 51 -12.00 -4.61 2.24
C HIS A 51 -12.72 -5.75 1.51
N ALA A 52 -13.60 -5.42 0.57
CA ALA A 52 -14.29 -6.42 -0.26
C ALA A 52 -13.30 -7.24 -1.10
N ALA A 53 -12.30 -6.58 -1.71
CA ALA A 53 -11.26 -7.24 -2.48
C ALA A 53 -10.40 -8.19 -1.62
N TYR A 54 -10.04 -7.78 -0.40
CA TYR A 54 -9.28 -8.63 0.52
C TYR A 54 -10.07 -9.88 0.92
N LYS A 55 -11.37 -9.73 1.19
CA LYS A 55 -12.26 -10.87 1.47
C LYS A 55 -12.40 -11.81 0.28
N ALA A 56 -12.64 -11.26 -0.91
CA ALA A 56 -12.82 -12.06 -2.14
C ALA A 56 -11.56 -12.88 -2.51
N ASN A 57 -10.39 -12.37 -2.14
CA ASN A 57 -9.11 -13.04 -2.38
C ASN A 57 -8.57 -13.81 -1.18
N ASN A 58 -9.33 -13.93 -0.10
CA ASN A 58 -8.94 -14.60 1.15
C ASN A 58 -7.56 -14.13 1.67
N LEU A 59 -7.27 -12.82 1.57
CA LEU A 59 -6.00 -12.27 1.99
C LEU A 59 -5.82 -12.43 3.50
N THR A 60 -4.76 -13.09 3.91
CA THR A 60 -4.38 -13.29 5.30
C THR A 60 -3.35 -12.24 5.75
N ALA A 61 -3.14 -12.11 7.07
CA ALA A 61 -2.07 -11.28 7.61
C ALA A 61 -0.68 -11.79 7.19
N ASP A 62 -0.51 -13.11 7.11
CA ASP A 62 0.75 -13.74 6.68
C ASP A 62 1.04 -13.43 5.20
N ASP A 63 0.03 -13.50 4.33
CA ASP A 63 0.17 -13.07 2.94
C ASP A 63 0.61 -11.62 2.84
N PHE A 64 -0.08 -10.75 3.56
CA PHE A 64 0.21 -9.31 3.55
C PHE A 64 1.64 -8.99 4.02
N MET A 65 2.14 -9.75 5.00
CA MET A 65 3.51 -9.60 5.52
C MET A 65 4.56 -10.40 4.73
N SER A 66 4.15 -11.16 3.72
CA SER A 66 5.04 -11.96 2.88
C SER A 66 5.78 -11.11 1.83
N SER A 67 6.72 -11.72 1.14
CA SER A 67 7.43 -11.11 0.00
C SER A 67 6.49 -10.73 -1.16
N ARG A 68 5.31 -11.33 -1.21
CA ARG A 68 4.28 -11.02 -2.21
C ARG A 68 3.81 -9.56 -2.14
N PHE A 69 3.75 -8.97 -0.94
CA PHE A 69 3.30 -7.59 -0.71
C PHE A 69 4.40 -6.68 -0.15
N VAL A 70 5.46 -7.24 0.44
CA VAL A 70 6.59 -6.49 0.96
C VAL A 70 7.72 -6.48 -0.05
N ARG A 71 7.79 -5.45 -0.87
CA ARG A 71 8.74 -5.33 -1.99
C ARG A 71 10.19 -5.61 -1.59
N LEU A 72 10.66 -5.11 -0.45
CA LEU A 72 12.03 -5.34 0.01
C LEU A 72 12.31 -6.82 0.30
N LYS A 73 11.35 -7.55 0.85
CA LYS A 73 11.46 -9.00 1.03
C LYS A 73 11.59 -9.71 -0.30
N HIS A 74 10.73 -9.35 -1.27
CA HIS A 74 10.77 -9.94 -2.60
C HIS A 74 12.10 -9.69 -3.32
N VAL A 75 12.61 -8.46 -3.28
CA VAL A 75 13.92 -8.14 -3.88
C VAL A 75 15.04 -8.97 -3.23
N ARG A 76 15.04 -9.11 -1.92
CA ARG A 76 16.04 -9.95 -1.21
C ARG A 76 15.94 -11.41 -1.66
N GLU A 77 14.77 -11.99 -1.70
CA GLU A 77 14.57 -13.36 -2.18
C GLU A 77 15.06 -13.56 -3.62
N LEU A 78 14.86 -12.57 -4.50
CA LEU A 78 15.38 -12.61 -5.87
C LEU A 78 16.91 -12.55 -5.91
N MET A 79 17.53 -11.78 -5.03
CA MET A 79 18.99 -11.74 -4.90
C MET A 79 19.55 -13.04 -4.31
N ASP A 80 18.98 -13.53 -3.21
CA ASP A 80 19.40 -14.73 -2.52
C ASP A 80 19.25 -15.99 -3.41
N SER A 81 18.20 -16.02 -4.24
CA SER A 81 18.01 -17.06 -5.25
C SER A 81 18.89 -16.91 -6.50
N GLY A 82 19.73 -15.87 -6.57
CA GLY A 82 20.61 -15.62 -7.70
C GLY A 82 19.89 -15.12 -8.97
N ARG A 83 18.62 -14.79 -8.92
CA ARG A 83 17.86 -14.24 -10.07
C ARG A 83 18.17 -12.78 -10.34
N LEU A 84 18.54 -12.03 -9.30
CA LEU A 84 19.10 -10.69 -9.41
C LEU A 84 20.57 -10.71 -8.99
N ASP A 85 21.37 -9.87 -9.62
CA ASP A 85 22.73 -9.59 -9.16
C ASP A 85 22.76 -8.47 -8.09
N GLY A 86 23.96 -8.16 -7.57
CA GLY A 86 24.15 -7.11 -6.57
C GLY A 86 23.82 -5.69 -7.06
N SER A 87 23.67 -5.51 -8.37
CA SER A 87 23.24 -4.25 -8.99
C SER A 87 21.72 -4.24 -9.31
N LEU A 88 20.97 -5.20 -8.77
CA LEU A 88 19.53 -5.39 -8.97
C LEU A 88 19.14 -5.62 -10.43
N ARG A 89 20.01 -6.24 -11.22
CA ARG A 89 19.74 -6.60 -12.61
C ARG A 89 19.42 -8.09 -12.71
N TRP A 90 18.50 -8.43 -13.59
CA TRP A 90 18.18 -9.81 -13.88
C TRP A 90 19.41 -10.53 -14.45
N ARG A 91 19.75 -11.66 -13.87
CA ARG A 91 20.70 -12.57 -14.48
C ARG A 91 19.99 -13.32 -15.60
N GLN A 92 20.58 -13.31 -16.79
CA GLN A 92 20.09 -14.15 -17.86
C GLN A 92 20.25 -15.62 -17.43
N ALA A 93 19.21 -16.41 -17.59
CA ALA A 93 19.34 -17.85 -17.45
C ALA A 93 20.36 -18.32 -18.49
N ALA A 94 21.39 -18.99 -18.00
CA ALA A 94 22.38 -19.60 -18.88
C ALA A 94 21.72 -20.74 -19.70
#